data_1ffecfa1061b52982b2866110e57c765
#
_entry.id   1ffecfa1061b52982b2866110e57c765
#
_cell.length_a   1.000
_cell.length_b   1.000
_cell.length_c   1.000
_cell.angle_alpha   90.00
_cell.angle_beta   90.00
_cell.angle_gamma   90.00
#
_symmetry.space_group_name_H-M   'P 1'
#
loop_
_entity.id
_entity.type
_entity.pdbx_description
1 polymer ?
#
loop_
_entity_poly.entity_id
_entity_poly.type
_entity_poly.pdbx_seq_one_letter_code
_entity_poly.pdbx_strand_id
1 'polypeptide(L)'
;MSHDTYVLVTGCNRGIGRGLFETYIARPDHVVVAAVRDPAAESSKTLLHVTKGTNSRCILVKIDSASETDALDAMSTLKRDHGMTKLDLVIANAGISKYFGTAEVTPVKEMMDHFKINSMAPLLLFQATWPLLHAAKAPKFVTISSGAGSLGFMESLKVENTAYGSSKAALNFITRRIHFENPDLVAFSINPGWLQTDVSKPIHLLHGHPRCVLV
;
A
#
# COMPACT_ATOMS: atom_id res chain seq x y z
N MET A 1 -25.90 17.05 2.33
CA MET A 1 -24.60 16.84 1.66
C MET A 1 -24.11 15.48 2.11
N SER A 2 -23.86 14.54 1.20
CA SER A 2 -23.37 13.22 1.58
C SER A 2 -21.98 13.38 2.20
N HIS A 3 -21.77 12.79 3.36
CA HIS A 3 -20.48 12.80 4.06
C HIS A 3 -19.63 11.61 3.63
N ASP A 4 -19.56 11.34 2.30
CA ASP A 4 -18.78 10.20 1.81
C ASP A 4 -17.33 10.27 2.27
N THR A 5 -16.83 9.16 2.77
CA THR A 5 -15.41 8.96 3.08
C THR A 5 -14.72 8.33 1.87
N TYR A 6 -13.71 8.99 1.35
CA TYR A 6 -12.96 8.55 0.18
C TYR A 6 -11.65 7.87 0.58
N VAL A 7 -11.52 6.59 0.27
CA VAL A 7 -10.35 5.77 0.62
C VAL A 7 -9.71 5.20 -0.65
N LEU A 8 -8.41 5.33 -0.80
CA LEU A 8 -7.65 4.68 -1.87
C LEU A 8 -6.73 3.62 -1.27
N VAL A 9 -6.76 2.40 -1.82
CA VAL A 9 -5.88 1.29 -1.41
C VAL A 9 -5.16 0.75 -2.65
N THR A 10 -3.82 0.66 -2.60
CA THR A 10 -3.05 0.03 -3.68
C THR A 10 -2.80 -1.46 -3.40
N GLY A 11 -2.77 -2.28 -4.47
CA GLY A 11 -2.51 -3.72 -4.36
C GLY A 11 -3.61 -4.47 -3.61
N CYS A 12 -4.88 -4.08 -3.81
CA CYS A 12 -6.02 -4.59 -3.06
C CYS A 12 -6.68 -5.85 -3.64
N ASN A 13 -6.12 -6.47 -4.67
CA ASN A 13 -6.66 -7.68 -5.26
C ASN A 13 -6.33 -8.97 -4.49
N ARG A 14 -5.43 -8.93 -3.50
CA ARG A 14 -5.03 -10.07 -2.64
C ARG A 14 -4.42 -9.62 -1.31
N GLY A 15 -4.23 -10.59 -0.40
CA GLY A 15 -3.48 -10.41 0.86
C GLY A 15 -4.00 -9.27 1.72
N ILE A 16 -3.09 -8.52 2.36
CA ILE A 16 -3.40 -7.39 3.26
C ILE A 16 -4.27 -6.35 2.55
N GLY A 17 -3.91 -5.97 1.33
CA GLY A 17 -4.67 -4.97 0.58
C GLY A 17 -6.10 -5.39 0.32
N ARG A 18 -6.38 -6.69 0.11
CA ARG A 18 -7.71 -7.24 -0.04
C ARG A 18 -8.52 -7.09 1.25
N GLY A 19 -7.94 -7.49 2.38
CA GLY A 19 -8.61 -7.36 3.69
C GLY A 19 -8.90 -5.89 4.05
N LEU A 20 -7.96 -4.98 3.77
CA LEU A 20 -8.18 -3.55 3.96
C LEU A 20 -9.32 -3.03 3.06
N PHE A 21 -9.31 -3.38 1.78
CA PHE A 21 -10.39 -3.02 0.86
C PHE A 21 -11.74 -3.50 1.36
N GLU A 22 -11.86 -4.78 1.73
CA GLU A 22 -13.10 -5.39 2.23
C GLU A 22 -13.59 -4.71 3.51
N THR A 23 -12.66 -4.37 4.42
CA THR A 23 -12.98 -3.66 5.67
C THR A 23 -13.57 -2.27 5.41
N TYR A 24 -13.00 -1.52 4.48
CA TYR A 24 -13.48 -0.16 4.20
C TYR A 24 -14.76 -0.17 3.36
N ILE A 25 -14.88 -1.05 2.35
CA ILE A 25 -16.05 -1.08 1.47
C ILE A 25 -17.31 -1.57 2.20
N ALA A 26 -17.16 -2.35 3.28
CA ALA A 26 -18.27 -2.82 4.11
C ALA A 26 -18.86 -1.72 5.02
N ARG A 27 -18.16 -0.61 5.22
CA ARG A 27 -18.66 0.53 6.01
C ARG A 27 -19.67 1.34 5.19
N PRO A 28 -20.67 1.98 5.83
CA PRO A 28 -21.61 2.83 5.13
C PRO A 28 -20.93 4.12 4.63
N ASP A 29 -21.45 4.70 3.56
CA ASP A 29 -21.04 6.00 3.00
C ASP A 29 -19.53 6.05 2.67
N HIS A 30 -18.98 4.97 2.11
CA HIS A 30 -17.58 4.89 1.69
C HIS A 30 -17.45 4.77 0.17
N VAL A 31 -16.57 5.57 -0.41
CA VAL A 31 -16.10 5.42 -1.78
C VAL A 31 -14.69 4.85 -1.72
N VAL A 32 -14.53 3.58 -2.06
CA VAL A 32 -13.24 2.92 -2.00
C VAL A 32 -12.66 2.76 -3.39
N VAL A 33 -11.54 3.45 -3.64
CA VAL A 33 -10.75 3.33 -4.86
C VAL A 33 -9.84 2.12 -4.72
N ALA A 34 -10.13 1.08 -5.47
CA ALA A 34 -9.35 -0.14 -5.56
C ALA A 34 -8.29 0.03 -6.65
N ALA A 35 -7.06 0.35 -6.26
CA ALA A 35 -5.96 0.53 -7.19
C ALA A 35 -5.17 -0.78 -7.36
N VAL A 36 -5.15 -1.29 -8.60
CA VAL A 36 -4.53 -2.57 -8.95
C VAL A 36 -3.66 -2.42 -10.19
N ARG A 37 -2.67 -3.30 -10.34
CA ARG A 37 -1.78 -3.31 -11.51
C ARG A 37 -2.52 -3.62 -12.81
N ASP A 38 -3.43 -4.59 -12.78
CA ASP A 38 -4.23 -5.01 -13.92
C ASP A 38 -5.70 -5.11 -13.53
N PRO A 39 -6.53 -4.11 -13.90
CA PRO A 39 -7.97 -4.15 -13.66
C PRO A 39 -8.71 -5.27 -14.42
N ALA A 40 -8.14 -5.76 -15.52
CA ALA A 40 -8.74 -6.82 -16.32
C ALA A 40 -8.55 -8.24 -15.72
N ALA A 41 -7.57 -8.39 -14.80
CA ALA A 41 -7.32 -9.66 -14.13
C ALA A 41 -8.55 -10.12 -13.32
N GLU A 42 -8.83 -11.41 -13.31
CA GLU A 42 -9.98 -11.98 -12.57
C GLU A 42 -9.93 -11.64 -11.07
N SER A 43 -8.74 -11.71 -10.44
CA SER A 43 -8.58 -11.32 -9.04
C SER A 43 -8.95 -9.85 -8.77
N SER A 44 -8.80 -8.96 -9.75
CA SER A 44 -9.20 -7.55 -9.65
C SER A 44 -10.70 -7.38 -9.85
N LYS A 45 -11.30 -8.09 -10.81
CA LYS A 45 -12.75 -8.05 -11.07
C LYS A 45 -13.57 -8.53 -9.87
N THR A 46 -13.07 -9.48 -9.08
CA THR A 46 -13.75 -9.95 -7.86
C THR A 46 -13.99 -8.83 -6.85
N LEU A 47 -13.21 -7.74 -6.87
CA LEU A 47 -13.40 -6.57 -5.99
C LEU A 47 -14.74 -5.86 -6.23
N LEU A 48 -15.24 -5.89 -7.46
CA LEU A 48 -16.51 -5.26 -7.82
C LEU A 48 -17.72 -5.98 -7.23
N HIS A 49 -17.55 -7.26 -6.88
CA HIS A 49 -18.61 -8.15 -6.35
C HIS A 49 -18.59 -8.32 -4.83
N VAL A 50 -17.64 -7.69 -4.14
CA VAL A 50 -17.60 -7.69 -2.65
C VAL A 50 -18.84 -7.00 -2.09
N THR A 51 -19.38 -7.55 -1.01
CA THR A 51 -20.50 -6.93 -0.27
C THR A 51 -20.13 -5.55 0.21
N LYS A 52 -20.97 -4.58 -0.10
CA LYS A 52 -20.76 -3.17 0.20
C LYS A 52 -21.66 -2.71 1.34
N GLY A 53 -21.17 -1.80 2.15
CA GLY A 53 -22.02 -1.07 3.10
C GLY A 53 -23.05 -0.17 2.39
N THR A 54 -24.04 0.27 3.13
CA THR A 54 -25.09 1.18 2.60
C THR A 54 -24.45 2.41 1.97
N ASN A 55 -24.88 2.77 0.76
CA ASN A 55 -24.38 3.90 -0.04
C ASN A 55 -22.89 3.80 -0.44
N SER A 56 -22.22 2.66 -0.17
CA SER A 56 -20.80 2.51 -0.49
C SER A 56 -20.61 2.00 -1.92
N ARG A 57 -19.53 2.45 -2.58
CA ARG A 57 -19.19 2.03 -3.93
C ARG A 57 -17.68 1.84 -4.12
N CYS A 58 -17.34 0.89 -4.98
CA CYS A 58 -15.98 0.61 -5.43
C CYS A 58 -15.71 1.31 -6.76
N ILE A 59 -14.55 1.95 -6.88
CA ILE A 59 -13.99 2.44 -8.14
C ILE A 59 -12.69 1.68 -8.38
N LEU A 60 -12.62 0.94 -9.49
CA LEU A 60 -11.44 0.17 -9.86
C LEU A 60 -10.57 1.01 -10.81
N VAL A 61 -9.30 1.21 -10.45
CA VAL A 61 -8.33 1.96 -11.27
C VAL A 61 -7.03 1.18 -11.47
N LYS A 62 -6.34 1.47 -12.57
CA LYS A 62 -5.00 0.95 -12.81
C LYS A 62 -3.98 1.82 -12.10
N ILE A 63 -3.15 1.20 -11.23
CA ILE A 63 -1.89 1.76 -10.73
C ILE A 63 -0.89 0.61 -10.65
N ASP A 64 0.05 0.57 -11.60
CA ASP A 64 1.22 -0.30 -11.52
C ASP A 64 2.33 0.45 -10.76
N SER A 65 2.80 -0.14 -9.65
CA SER A 65 3.92 0.40 -8.87
C SER A 65 5.23 0.48 -9.64
N ALA A 66 5.35 -0.19 -10.79
CA ALA A 66 6.49 -0.07 -11.68
C ALA A 66 6.37 1.10 -12.68
N SER A 67 5.20 1.71 -12.82
CA SER A 67 4.93 2.87 -13.67
C SER A 67 5.19 4.18 -12.92
N GLU A 68 5.78 5.15 -13.61
CA GLU A 68 6.00 6.49 -13.07
C GLU A 68 4.79 7.42 -13.26
N THR A 69 3.87 7.07 -14.15
CA THR A 69 2.73 7.92 -14.53
C THR A 69 1.37 7.39 -14.09
N ASP A 70 1.22 6.07 -13.89
CA ASP A 70 -0.09 5.45 -13.59
C ASP A 70 -0.82 6.12 -12.41
N ALA A 71 -0.09 6.55 -11.37
CA ALA A 71 -0.72 7.23 -10.23
C ALA A 71 -1.32 8.58 -10.63
N LEU A 72 -0.64 9.39 -11.45
CA LEU A 72 -1.14 10.67 -11.97
C LEU A 72 -2.33 10.46 -12.92
N ASP A 73 -2.24 9.47 -13.81
CA ASP A 73 -3.29 9.13 -14.76
C ASP A 73 -4.57 8.67 -14.03
N ALA A 74 -4.40 7.85 -12.97
CA ALA A 74 -5.51 7.42 -12.11
C ALA A 74 -6.18 8.61 -11.42
N MET A 75 -5.42 9.57 -10.85
CA MET A 75 -6.00 10.76 -10.22
C MET A 75 -6.73 11.64 -11.23
N SER A 76 -6.21 11.76 -12.45
CA SER A 76 -6.88 12.49 -13.54
C SER A 76 -8.20 11.83 -13.91
N THR A 77 -8.23 10.50 -14.02
CA THR A 77 -9.45 9.71 -14.28
C THR A 77 -10.46 9.85 -13.15
N LEU A 78 -10.04 9.76 -11.88
CA LEU A 78 -10.93 9.92 -10.73
C LEU A 78 -11.60 11.31 -10.69
N LYS A 79 -10.86 12.36 -11.02
CA LYS A 79 -11.42 13.72 -11.10
C LYS A 79 -12.39 13.88 -12.25
N ARG A 80 -12.00 13.45 -13.46
CA ARG A 80 -12.78 13.65 -14.69
C ARG A 80 -14.04 12.79 -14.73
N ASP A 81 -13.90 11.49 -14.45
CA ASP A 81 -14.94 10.49 -14.72
C ASP A 81 -15.81 10.18 -13.49
N HIS A 82 -15.28 10.43 -12.29
CA HIS A 82 -15.97 10.16 -11.03
C HIS A 82 -16.23 11.39 -10.17
N GLY A 83 -15.87 12.60 -10.64
CA GLY A 83 -16.09 13.85 -9.92
C GLY A 83 -15.41 13.92 -8.55
N MET A 84 -14.31 13.17 -8.36
CA MET A 84 -13.65 13.09 -7.06
C MET A 84 -12.90 14.39 -6.76
N THR A 85 -13.25 15.01 -5.63
CA THR A 85 -12.67 16.30 -5.21
C THR A 85 -11.77 16.19 -4.00
N LYS A 86 -11.80 15.07 -3.25
CA LYS A 86 -10.97 14.82 -2.08
C LYS A 86 -10.62 13.34 -1.94
N LEU A 87 -9.58 13.07 -1.14
CA LEU A 87 -9.26 11.75 -0.57
C LEU A 87 -9.05 11.92 0.93
N ASP A 88 -9.79 11.17 1.74
CA ASP A 88 -9.66 11.22 3.20
C ASP A 88 -8.55 10.29 3.70
N LEU A 89 -8.31 9.18 2.98
CA LEU A 89 -7.29 8.19 3.33
C LEU A 89 -6.68 7.57 2.07
N VAL A 90 -5.36 7.53 2.02
CA VAL A 90 -4.58 6.77 1.03
C VAL A 90 -3.75 5.72 1.75
N ILE A 91 -3.85 4.47 1.32
CA ILE A 91 -3.09 3.34 1.85
C ILE A 91 -2.17 2.80 0.75
N ALA A 92 -0.89 3.13 0.84
CA ALA A 92 0.18 2.61 0.00
C ALA A 92 0.56 1.20 0.50
N ASN A 93 -0.19 0.19 0.02
CA ASN A 93 -0.02 -1.20 0.44
C ASN A 93 0.76 -2.04 -0.58
N ALA A 94 0.68 -1.74 -1.87
CA ALA A 94 1.39 -2.49 -2.91
C ALA A 94 2.88 -2.59 -2.61
N GLY A 95 3.43 -3.79 -2.78
CA GLY A 95 4.84 -4.05 -2.51
C GLY A 95 5.27 -5.44 -2.96
N ILE A 96 6.58 -5.66 -2.99
CA ILE A 96 7.20 -6.94 -3.32
C ILE A 96 8.19 -7.37 -2.23
N SER A 97 8.35 -8.70 -2.08
CA SER A 97 9.45 -9.36 -1.39
C SER A 97 9.78 -10.62 -2.19
N LYS A 98 10.71 -10.48 -3.14
CA LYS A 98 11.00 -11.53 -4.13
C LYS A 98 12.32 -12.23 -3.92
N TYR A 99 13.24 -11.59 -3.22
CA TYR A 99 14.60 -12.05 -3.05
C TYR A 99 15.01 -12.08 -1.58
N PHE A 100 15.65 -13.17 -1.19
CA PHE A 100 16.23 -13.38 0.12
C PHE A 100 17.71 -13.67 -0.05
N GLY A 101 18.56 -12.89 0.61
CA GLY A 101 19.99 -13.01 0.56
C GLY A 101 20.69 -12.00 1.45
N THR A 102 21.90 -12.37 1.89
CA THR A 102 22.81 -11.50 2.64
C THR A 102 23.29 -10.33 1.80
N ALA A 103 23.88 -9.32 2.43
CA ALA A 103 24.44 -8.17 1.72
C ALA A 103 25.55 -8.56 0.73
N GLU A 104 26.31 -9.62 1.03
CA GLU A 104 27.40 -10.13 0.22
C GLU A 104 26.94 -10.62 -1.17
N VAL A 105 25.75 -11.26 -1.25
CA VAL A 105 25.28 -11.92 -2.46
C VAL A 105 24.07 -11.26 -3.11
N THR A 106 23.52 -10.19 -2.50
CA THR A 106 22.34 -9.52 -3.02
C THR A 106 22.65 -8.78 -4.34
N PRO A 107 22.03 -9.16 -5.47
CA PRO A 107 22.25 -8.49 -6.74
C PRO A 107 21.72 -7.05 -6.73
N VAL A 108 22.45 -6.14 -7.39
CA VAL A 108 22.02 -4.74 -7.56
C VAL A 108 20.63 -4.64 -8.20
N LYS A 109 20.32 -5.53 -9.14
CA LYS A 109 18.99 -5.59 -9.76
C LYS A 109 17.87 -5.78 -8.74
N GLU A 110 18.05 -6.68 -7.78
CA GLU A 110 17.05 -6.91 -6.71
C GLU A 110 16.91 -5.69 -5.79
N MET A 111 18.02 -5.02 -5.48
CA MET A 111 17.99 -3.74 -4.75
C MET A 111 17.13 -2.73 -5.49
N MET A 112 17.42 -2.49 -6.79
CA MET A 112 16.69 -1.51 -7.61
C MET A 112 15.21 -1.83 -7.74
N ASP A 113 14.86 -3.11 -7.99
CA ASP A 113 13.47 -3.55 -8.13
C ASP A 113 12.68 -3.31 -6.82
N HIS A 114 13.27 -3.68 -5.66
CA HIS A 114 12.62 -3.46 -4.37
C HIS A 114 12.51 -1.97 -4.03
N PHE A 115 13.53 -1.17 -4.29
CA PHE A 115 13.46 0.28 -4.10
C PHE A 115 12.39 0.92 -4.99
N LYS A 116 12.35 0.56 -6.27
CA LYS A 116 11.35 1.09 -7.21
C LYS A 116 9.92 0.86 -6.71
N ILE A 117 9.62 -0.38 -6.33
CA ILE A 117 8.25 -0.78 -5.97
C ILE A 117 7.89 -0.40 -4.52
N ASN A 118 8.81 -0.62 -3.56
CA ASN A 118 8.48 -0.48 -2.15
C ASN A 118 8.71 0.92 -1.59
N SER A 119 9.52 1.76 -2.26
CA SER A 119 9.90 3.09 -1.78
C SER A 119 9.48 4.21 -2.72
N MET A 120 9.90 4.12 -4.00
CA MET A 120 9.61 5.17 -4.98
C MET A 120 8.14 5.22 -5.37
N ALA A 121 7.49 4.07 -5.60
CA ALA A 121 6.07 4.05 -5.95
C ALA A 121 5.16 4.66 -4.87
N PRO A 122 5.33 4.40 -3.56
CA PRO A 122 4.61 5.15 -2.51
C PRO A 122 4.86 6.65 -2.52
N LEU A 123 6.08 7.11 -2.84
CA LEU A 123 6.37 8.54 -3.00
C LEU A 123 5.60 9.14 -4.19
N LEU A 124 5.65 8.49 -5.35
CA LEU A 124 4.89 8.92 -6.53
C LEU A 124 3.38 8.91 -6.29
N LEU A 125 2.88 7.91 -5.56
CA LEU A 125 1.48 7.85 -5.14
C LEU A 125 1.12 9.04 -4.24
N PHE A 126 1.98 9.37 -3.26
CA PHE A 126 1.76 10.55 -2.42
C PHE A 126 1.70 11.83 -3.26
N GLN A 127 2.68 12.05 -4.13
CA GLN A 127 2.73 13.23 -5.00
C GLN A 127 1.48 13.36 -5.88
N ALA A 128 1.03 12.25 -6.47
CA ALA A 128 -0.18 12.24 -7.31
C ALA A 128 -1.46 12.49 -6.52
N THR A 129 -1.57 11.94 -5.29
CA THR A 129 -2.77 12.06 -4.46
C THR A 129 -2.80 13.33 -3.61
N TRP A 130 -1.67 14.03 -3.45
CA TRP A 130 -1.55 15.19 -2.57
C TRP A 130 -2.62 16.27 -2.81
N PRO A 131 -2.95 16.68 -4.04
CA PRO A 131 -3.99 17.69 -4.27
C PRO A 131 -5.37 17.28 -3.74
N LEU A 132 -5.69 15.98 -3.77
CA LEU A 132 -6.95 15.44 -3.25
C LEU A 132 -6.92 15.22 -1.73
N LEU A 133 -5.77 14.81 -1.19
CA LEU A 133 -5.56 14.70 0.27
C LEU A 133 -5.67 16.07 0.93
N HIS A 134 -4.98 17.08 0.39
CA HIS A 134 -5.00 18.44 0.92
C HIS A 134 -6.40 19.08 0.93
N ALA A 135 -7.29 18.62 0.06
CA ALA A 135 -8.70 19.06 0.03
C ALA A 135 -9.59 18.40 1.10
N ALA A 136 -9.09 17.39 1.80
CA ALA A 136 -9.83 16.72 2.88
C ALA A 136 -9.63 17.44 4.21
N LYS A 137 -10.62 17.31 5.12
CA LYS A 137 -10.59 17.95 6.44
C LYS A 137 -9.55 17.35 7.40
N ALA A 138 -9.31 16.05 7.31
CA ALA A 138 -8.38 15.31 8.16
C ALA A 138 -7.69 14.20 7.36
N PRO A 139 -6.80 14.58 6.42
CA PRO A 139 -6.20 13.64 5.48
C PRO A 139 -5.24 12.68 6.16
N LYS A 140 -5.20 11.44 5.65
CA LYS A 140 -4.27 10.42 6.13
C LYS A 140 -3.56 9.73 4.96
N PHE A 141 -2.24 9.55 5.10
CA PHE A 141 -1.42 8.77 4.18
C PHE A 141 -0.71 7.66 4.96
N VAL A 142 -1.06 6.42 4.69
CA VAL A 142 -0.56 5.26 5.43
C VAL A 142 0.26 4.38 4.50
N THR A 143 1.43 3.96 4.93
CA THR A 143 2.26 3.01 4.18
C THR A 143 2.35 1.67 4.91
N ILE A 144 2.24 0.58 4.15
CA ILE A 144 2.47 -0.76 4.70
C ILE A 144 3.96 -1.08 4.63
N SER A 145 4.61 -0.95 5.77
CA SER A 145 6.03 -1.21 5.94
C SER A 145 6.29 -2.62 6.50
N SER A 146 7.36 -2.79 7.23
CA SER A 146 7.78 -4.05 7.85
C SER A 146 8.77 -3.78 8.97
N GLY A 147 8.81 -4.65 9.97
CA GLY A 147 9.89 -4.69 10.96
C GLY A 147 11.29 -4.86 10.32
N ALA A 148 11.35 -5.48 9.13
CA ALA A 148 12.58 -5.61 8.35
C ALA A 148 13.21 -4.25 7.93
N GLY A 149 12.42 -3.17 7.90
CA GLY A 149 12.91 -1.82 7.64
C GLY A 149 13.36 -1.05 8.89
N SER A 150 13.40 -1.68 10.06
CA SER A 150 13.83 -1.05 11.30
C SER A 150 15.29 -1.39 11.59
N LEU A 151 16.15 -0.38 11.65
CA LEU A 151 17.57 -0.57 12.00
C LEU A 151 17.71 -1.09 13.43
N GLY A 152 16.94 -0.54 14.38
CA GLY A 152 17.00 -0.97 15.78
C GLY A 152 16.37 -2.35 16.06
N PHE A 153 15.64 -2.94 15.10
CA PHE A 153 15.04 -4.26 15.23
C PHE A 153 15.78 -5.34 14.41
N MET A 154 16.81 -4.93 13.66
CA MET A 154 17.51 -5.79 12.70
C MET A 154 18.11 -7.06 13.36
N GLU A 155 18.76 -6.91 14.52
CA GLU A 155 19.39 -8.02 15.23
C GLU A 155 18.39 -9.06 15.74
N SER A 156 17.16 -8.63 16.03
CA SER A 156 16.07 -9.51 16.46
C SER A 156 15.40 -10.22 15.29
N LEU A 157 15.57 -9.73 14.07
CA LEU A 157 14.94 -10.26 12.86
C LEU A 157 15.96 -11.03 12.01
N LYS A 158 16.18 -12.30 12.35
CA LYS A 158 17.15 -13.17 11.67
C LYS A 158 16.66 -13.62 10.28
N VAL A 159 16.47 -12.67 9.35
CA VAL A 159 16.04 -12.94 7.99
C VAL A 159 16.99 -12.26 7.01
N GLU A 160 17.53 -13.03 6.07
CA GLU A 160 18.39 -12.54 5.00
C GLU A 160 17.55 -11.81 3.94
N ASN A 161 17.33 -10.52 4.13
CA ASN A 161 16.41 -9.74 3.30
C ASN A 161 16.94 -8.36 2.91
N THR A 162 18.23 -8.27 2.58
CA THR A 162 18.94 -7.02 2.32
C THR A 162 18.17 -6.09 1.37
N ALA A 163 17.70 -6.59 0.23
CA ALA A 163 16.97 -5.78 -0.74
C ALA A 163 15.60 -5.31 -0.21
N TYR A 164 14.85 -6.20 0.43
CA TYR A 164 13.54 -5.87 1.01
C TYR A 164 13.67 -4.93 2.21
N GLY A 165 14.51 -5.30 3.17
CA GLY A 165 14.69 -4.53 4.41
C GLY A 165 15.14 -3.10 4.14
N SER A 166 16.16 -2.91 3.29
CA SER A 166 16.63 -1.58 2.91
C SER A 166 15.57 -0.75 2.19
N SER A 167 14.75 -1.36 1.32
CA SER A 167 13.63 -0.68 0.67
C SER A 167 12.55 -0.23 1.68
N LYS A 168 12.27 -1.05 2.71
CA LYS A 168 11.32 -0.69 3.76
C LYS A 168 11.87 0.36 4.73
N ALA A 169 13.19 0.37 4.97
CA ALA A 169 13.86 1.45 5.70
C ALA A 169 13.73 2.80 4.97
N ALA A 170 13.97 2.79 3.65
CA ALA A 170 13.76 3.99 2.81
C ALA A 170 12.29 4.43 2.83
N LEU A 171 11.33 3.50 2.75
CA LEU A 171 9.90 3.81 2.86
C LEU A 171 9.57 4.47 4.20
N ASN A 172 10.11 3.97 5.31
CA ASN A 172 9.92 4.56 6.65
C ASN A 172 10.43 6.00 6.69
N PHE A 173 11.62 6.24 6.15
CA PHE A 173 12.20 7.58 6.06
C PHE A 173 11.31 8.51 5.22
N ILE A 174 10.91 8.09 4.01
CA ILE A 174 10.06 8.87 3.12
C ILE A 174 8.72 9.21 3.80
N THR A 175 8.06 8.22 4.43
CA THR A 175 6.79 8.44 5.11
C THR A 175 6.93 9.43 6.27
N ARG A 176 8.02 9.34 7.03
CA ARG A 176 8.31 10.30 8.10
C ARG A 176 8.55 11.71 7.58
N ARG A 177 9.26 11.85 6.44
CA ARG A 177 9.46 13.14 5.76
C ARG A 177 8.14 13.73 5.30
N ILE A 178 7.27 12.92 4.66
CA ILE A 178 5.93 13.35 4.23
C ILE A 178 5.14 13.93 5.42
N HIS A 179 5.12 13.24 6.56
CA HIS A 179 4.44 13.73 7.76
C HIS A 179 5.02 15.04 8.28
N PHE A 180 6.36 15.12 8.37
CA PHE A 180 7.05 16.27 8.92
C PHE A 180 6.90 17.53 8.05
N GLU A 181 6.87 17.35 6.74
CA GLU A 181 6.75 18.45 5.76
C GLU A 181 5.31 18.94 5.57
N ASN A 182 4.32 18.18 6.03
CA ASN A 182 2.89 18.48 5.85
C ASN A 182 2.15 18.41 7.21
N PRO A 183 2.17 19.46 8.05
CA PRO A 183 1.62 19.43 9.41
C PRO A 183 0.14 19.03 9.51
N ASP A 184 -0.65 19.33 8.48
CA ASP A 184 -2.08 19.02 8.43
C ASP A 184 -2.37 17.60 7.97
N LEU A 185 -1.34 16.83 7.54
CA LEU A 185 -1.44 15.45 7.10
C LEU A 185 -0.96 14.49 8.19
N VAL A 186 -1.78 13.53 8.56
CA VAL A 186 -1.32 12.39 9.35
C VAL A 186 -0.71 11.34 8.43
N ALA A 187 0.63 11.20 8.42
CA ALA A 187 1.31 10.15 7.66
C ALA A 187 2.15 9.26 8.59
N PHE A 188 1.99 7.94 8.43
CA PHE A 188 2.73 6.95 9.22
C PHE A 188 2.86 5.62 8.50
N SER A 189 3.86 4.83 8.93
CA SER A 189 4.10 3.48 8.46
C SER A 189 3.54 2.45 9.45
N ILE A 190 2.93 1.38 8.94
CA ILE A 190 2.46 0.24 9.73
C ILE A 190 3.36 -0.97 9.46
N ASN A 191 3.82 -1.61 10.53
CA ASN A 191 4.32 -2.98 10.46
C ASN A 191 3.15 -3.93 10.76
N PRO A 192 2.63 -4.67 9.77
CA PRO A 192 1.48 -5.55 9.97
C PRO A 192 1.84 -6.86 10.71
N GLY A 193 3.12 -7.07 11.04
CA GLY A 193 3.61 -8.34 11.58
C GLY A 193 3.67 -9.45 10.52
N TRP A 194 3.72 -10.69 10.98
CA TRP A 194 3.73 -11.88 10.15
C TRP A 194 2.31 -12.32 9.81
N LEU A 195 1.82 -11.90 8.65
CA LEU A 195 0.52 -12.33 8.15
C LEU A 195 0.68 -13.43 7.12
N GLN A 196 -0.22 -14.41 7.11
CA GLN A 196 -0.22 -15.49 6.13
C GLN A 196 -0.69 -14.95 4.77
N THR A 197 0.26 -14.47 3.97
CA THR A 197 0.04 -13.95 2.61
C THR A 197 1.02 -14.58 1.64
N ASP A 198 0.84 -14.38 0.34
CA ASP A 198 1.77 -14.89 -0.67
C ASP A 198 3.19 -14.33 -0.52
N VAL A 199 3.35 -13.16 0.08
CA VAL A 199 4.65 -12.52 0.36
C VAL A 199 5.38 -13.23 1.51
N SER A 200 4.67 -13.82 2.46
CA SER A 200 5.25 -14.49 3.64
C SER A 200 5.46 -15.99 3.47
N LYS A 201 4.85 -16.63 2.45
CA LYS A 201 4.98 -18.09 2.21
C LYS A 201 6.42 -18.61 2.15
N PRO A 202 7.37 -17.94 1.45
CA PRO A 202 8.76 -18.41 1.40
C PRO A 202 9.44 -18.46 2.76
N ILE A 203 9.07 -17.59 3.68
CA ILE A 203 9.70 -17.42 4.99
C ILE A 203 9.22 -18.49 5.99
N HIS A 204 7.97 -18.91 5.90
CA HIS A 204 7.43 -20.00 6.74
C HIS A 204 8.13 -21.35 6.53
N LEU A 205 8.63 -21.59 5.32
CA LEU A 205 9.36 -22.82 4.98
C LEU A 205 10.78 -22.84 5.57
N LEU A 206 11.35 -21.65 5.87
CA LEU A 206 12.73 -21.54 6.33
C LEU A 206 12.88 -21.52 7.86
N HIS A 207 11.86 -21.12 8.63
CA HIS A 207 12.06 -20.81 10.07
C HIS A 207 11.02 -21.35 11.05
N GLY A 208 10.07 -22.19 10.64
CA GLY A 208 9.15 -22.88 11.58
C GLY A 208 8.38 -21.98 12.57
N HIS A 209 8.09 -20.74 12.22
CA HIS A 209 7.41 -19.79 13.10
C HIS A 209 5.93 -20.16 13.34
N PRO A 210 5.41 -19.97 14.56
CA PRO A 210 4.01 -20.25 14.88
C PRO A 210 3.07 -19.40 14.02
N ARG A 211 1.97 -20.00 13.62
CA ARG A 211 0.93 -19.38 12.78
C ARG A 211 0.40 -18.09 13.44
N CYS A 212 0.58 -16.93 12.79
CA CYS A 212 -0.18 -15.76 13.16
C CYS A 212 -1.65 -15.98 12.79
N VAL A 213 -2.51 -15.87 13.78
CA VAL A 213 -3.96 -15.88 13.62
C VAL A 213 -4.36 -14.46 13.15
N LEU A 214 -5.18 -14.40 12.10
CA LEU A 214 -5.90 -13.18 11.72
C LEU A 214 -6.86 -12.82 12.88
N VAL A 215 -6.69 -11.65 13.44
CA VAL A 215 -7.72 -10.99 14.24
C VAL A 215 -8.42 -9.97 13.36
#